data_1faee9c7db68d5233495b8c24562278c
#
_entry.id   1faee9c7db68d5233495b8c24562278c
#
_cell.length_a   1.000
_cell.length_b   1.000
_cell.length_c   1.000
_cell.angle_alpha   90.00
_cell.angle_beta   90.00
_cell.angle_gamma   90.00
#
_symmetry.space_group_name_H-M   'P 1'
#
loop_
_entity.id
_entity.type
_entity.pdbx_description
1 polymer ?
#
loop_
_entity_poly.entity_id
_entity_poly.type
_entity_poly.pdbx_seq_one_letter_code
_entity_poly.pdbx_strand_id
1 'polypeptide(L)'
;IDEEQMNIEITRGRSEIYDILTHLTFLFMESHKIMRRVIIDEDGEMTRDWKKLEEAVLKKELSQIEREIALTHTSNILGRTFKEVTTLYPKFMIPENEERFLHIIYWLGKLAIEETIESNKRIVTFSPVLRERLGHHIHGEIWADSIKKQLLENNLMHRPIHIISANMHSVMNTLYAPIALKEELKKKSSMELYKELSDSSNGQLRHKVMKVALENGMKFLEDFSGAYIDVQIFDTSKIKNGYRNSGFEDKPEDKKPVIVVMDYAFGEQAYETMDELLKPYTFEENEIHLNASSISIMGKAGILDGGKGDIMIPSAHLFEGTADNYPFNNELKKSDFEDSQTKVVDGSMITVLGTSLQNKDILRFFQESTWNVV
;
A
#
# COMPACT_ATOMS: atom_id res chain seq x y z
N ILE A 1 17.08 -16.65 1.58
CA ILE A 1 18.24 -17.31 1.08
C ILE A 1 18.85 -18.21 2.15
N ASP A 2 19.30 -17.70 3.24
CA ASP A 2 19.70 -18.44 4.42
C ASP A 2 19.47 -17.60 5.68
N GLU A 3 19.91 -18.08 6.87
CA GLU A 3 19.72 -17.37 8.13
C GLU A 3 20.54 -16.07 8.22
N GLU A 4 21.56 -15.90 7.36
CA GLU A 4 22.46 -14.75 7.37
C GLU A 4 22.18 -13.74 6.26
N GLN A 5 21.37 -14.09 5.24
CA GLN A 5 21.14 -13.25 4.08
C GLN A 5 19.65 -13.04 3.79
N MET A 6 19.27 -11.78 3.62
CA MET A 6 17.94 -11.39 3.16
C MET A 6 18.07 -10.66 1.82
N ASN A 7 17.31 -11.12 0.83
CA ASN A 7 17.09 -10.37 -0.41
C ASN A 7 15.77 -9.62 -0.35
N ILE A 8 15.82 -8.36 -0.69
CA ILE A 8 14.64 -7.51 -0.83
C ILE A 8 14.56 -7.09 -2.30
N GLU A 9 13.47 -7.46 -2.95
CA GLU A 9 13.22 -7.05 -4.33
C GLU A 9 12.58 -5.67 -4.35
N ILE A 10 13.16 -4.77 -5.16
CA ILE A 10 12.65 -3.42 -5.38
C ILE A 10 11.85 -3.43 -6.68
N THR A 11 10.57 -3.14 -6.61
CA THR A 11 9.66 -3.20 -7.75
C THR A 11 9.09 -1.83 -8.14
N ARG A 12 9.17 -0.82 -7.26
CA ARG A 12 8.47 0.46 -7.41
C ARG A 12 9.39 1.68 -7.45
N GLY A 13 10.69 1.45 -7.62
CA GLY A 13 11.65 2.53 -7.83
C GLY A 13 12.31 3.09 -6.57
N ARG A 14 12.79 4.34 -6.66
CA ARG A 14 13.65 4.95 -5.63
C ARG A 14 12.95 5.17 -4.29
N SER A 15 11.65 5.38 -4.29
CA SER A 15 10.88 5.56 -3.05
C SER A 15 10.95 4.33 -2.14
N GLU A 16 10.87 3.12 -2.71
CA GLU A 16 11.04 1.88 -1.94
C GLU A 16 12.44 1.75 -1.32
N ILE A 17 13.48 2.14 -2.05
CA ILE A 17 14.85 2.15 -1.52
C ILE A 17 14.93 3.07 -0.30
N TYR A 18 14.34 4.26 -0.41
CA TYR A 18 14.31 5.22 0.70
C TYR A 18 13.57 4.65 1.91
N ASP A 19 12.40 4.05 1.70
CA ASP A 19 11.61 3.45 2.77
C ASP A 19 12.34 2.29 3.44
N ILE A 20 12.95 1.41 2.66
CA ILE A 20 13.75 0.29 3.19
C ILE A 20 14.93 0.80 4.03
N LEU A 21 15.71 1.75 3.50
CA LEU A 21 16.84 2.32 4.23
C LEU A 21 16.39 3.04 5.50
N THR A 22 15.27 3.73 5.45
CA THR A 22 14.67 4.39 6.61
C THR A 22 14.29 3.37 7.67
N HIS A 23 13.59 2.30 7.32
CA HIS A 23 13.22 1.24 8.25
C HIS A 23 14.43 0.52 8.83
N LEU A 24 15.43 0.20 8.02
CA LEU A 24 16.68 -0.40 8.49
C LEU A 24 17.43 0.51 9.46
N THR A 25 17.42 1.83 9.20
CA THR A 25 18.01 2.82 10.10
C THR A 25 17.28 2.86 11.45
N PHE A 26 15.95 2.85 11.45
CA PHE A 26 15.18 2.78 12.70
C PHE A 26 15.45 1.48 13.47
N LEU A 27 15.46 0.34 12.79
CA LEU A 27 15.80 -0.93 13.43
C LEU A 27 17.19 -0.91 14.04
N PHE A 28 18.18 -0.32 13.35
CA PHE A 28 19.51 -0.11 13.86
C PHE A 28 19.51 0.75 15.12
N MET A 29 18.83 1.90 15.09
CA MET A 29 18.75 2.80 16.22
C MET A 29 18.08 2.15 17.44
N GLU A 30 16.96 1.47 17.25
CA GLU A 30 16.25 0.80 18.34
C GLU A 30 17.06 -0.36 18.92
N SER A 31 17.69 -1.16 18.07
CA SER A 31 18.57 -2.25 18.52
C SER A 31 19.73 -1.75 19.37
N HIS A 32 20.36 -0.63 18.97
CA HIS A 32 21.44 -0.01 19.74
C HIS A 32 20.98 0.65 21.05
N LYS A 33 19.74 1.16 21.11
CA LYS A 33 19.15 1.64 22.38
C LYS A 33 18.98 0.50 23.36
N ILE A 34 18.55 -0.69 22.90
CA ILE A 34 18.45 -1.89 23.72
C ILE A 34 19.85 -2.29 24.20
N MET A 35 20.79 -2.47 23.29
CA MET A 35 22.18 -2.87 23.59
C MET A 35 22.81 -1.97 24.67
N ARG A 36 22.73 -0.64 24.53
CA ARG A 36 23.29 0.32 25.50
C ARG A 36 22.71 0.20 26.91
N ARG A 37 21.56 -0.41 27.09
CA ARG A 37 20.93 -0.62 28.39
C ARG A 37 21.19 -1.99 28.99
N VAL A 38 21.68 -2.91 28.19
CA VAL A 38 21.88 -4.30 28.63
C VAL A 38 23.35 -4.67 28.81
N ILE A 39 24.29 -3.90 28.23
CA ILE A 39 25.72 -4.05 28.46
C ILE A 39 26.14 -3.21 29.67
N ILE A 40 26.86 -3.83 30.61
CA ILE A 40 27.35 -3.20 31.84
C ILE A 40 28.71 -2.52 31.60
N ASP A 41 29.62 -3.21 30.93
CA ASP A 41 31.02 -2.77 30.76
C ASP A 41 31.54 -3.06 29.34
N GLU A 42 32.81 -2.67 29.14
CA GLU A 42 33.52 -2.87 27.85
C GLU A 42 33.86 -4.33 27.58
N ASP A 43 33.89 -5.18 28.62
CA ASP A 43 34.10 -6.61 28.50
C ASP A 43 32.83 -7.36 28.04
N GLY A 44 31.71 -6.67 27.92
CA GLY A 44 30.46 -7.21 27.40
C GLY A 44 29.64 -7.96 28.44
N GLU A 45 29.81 -7.67 29.74
CA GLU A 45 28.95 -8.26 30.77
C GLU A 45 27.53 -7.76 30.60
N MET A 46 26.58 -8.71 30.64
CA MET A 46 25.15 -8.43 30.45
C MET A 46 24.43 -8.21 31.76
N THR A 47 23.49 -7.26 31.76
CA THR A 47 22.60 -7.00 32.90
C THR A 47 21.77 -8.23 33.26
N ARG A 48 21.32 -8.28 34.53
CA ARG A 48 20.38 -9.29 34.99
C ARG A 48 19.09 -9.30 34.17
N ASP A 49 18.60 -8.12 33.80
CA ASP A 49 17.36 -7.99 33.01
C ASP A 49 17.48 -8.68 31.65
N TRP A 50 18.64 -8.55 30.98
CA TRP A 50 18.91 -9.22 29.72
C TRP A 50 18.96 -10.75 29.89
N LYS A 51 19.70 -11.24 30.87
CA LYS A 51 19.81 -12.69 31.15
C LYS A 51 18.43 -13.30 31.42
N LYS A 52 17.52 -12.57 32.11
CA LYS A 52 16.16 -13.02 32.38
C LYS A 52 15.24 -12.97 31.14
N LEU A 53 15.42 -11.99 30.26
CA LEU A 53 14.71 -11.96 28.98
C LEU A 53 15.17 -13.14 28.11
N GLU A 54 16.47 -13.39 28.02
CA GLU A 54 17.04 -14.53 27.29
C GLU A 54 16.49 -15.87 27.78
N GLU A 55 16.50 -16.10 29.12
CA GLU A 55 15.91 -17.30 29.70
C GLU A 55 14.44 -17.50 29.30
N ALA A 56 13.67 -16.40 29.23
CA ALA A 56 12.26 -16.44 28.83
C ALA A 56 12.10 -16.77 27.34
N VAL A 57 12.88 -16.12 26.45
CA VAL A 57 12.79 -16.32 25.01
C VAL A 57 13.23 -17.71 24.58
N LEU A 58 14.20 -18.30 25.27
CA LEU A 58 14.69 -19.65 24.97
C LEU A 58 13.77 -20.76 25.50
N LYS A 59 12.77 -20.42 26.33
CA LYS A 59 11.76 -21.39 26.76
C LYS A 59 10.72 -21.61 25.67
N LYS A 60 10.25 -22.84 25.57
CA LYS A 60 9.24 -23.23 24.59
C LYS A 60 7.84 -22.68 24.94
N GLU A 61 7.53 -22.58 26.23
CA GLU A 61 6.27 -22.06 26.73
C GLU A 61 6.53 -21.33 28.06
N LEU A 62 5.84 -20.21 28.27
CA LEU A 62 5.88 -19.44 29.50
C LEU A 62 4.58 -19.59 30.29
N SER A 63 4.68 -19.84 31.57
CA SER A 63 3.54 -19.66 32.49
C SER A 63 3.21 -18.17 32.60
N GLN A 64 1.99 -17.84 33.07
CA GLN A 64 1.57 -16.47 33.29
C GLN A 64 2.54 -15.68 34.17
N ILE A 65 3.00 -16.30 35.25
CA ILE A 65 3.95 -15.68 36.20
C ILE A 65 5.29 -15.39 35.53
N GLU A 66 5.82 -16.34 34.76
CA GLU A 66 7.09 -16.14 34.03
C GLU A 66 6.96 -15.07 32.99
N ARG A 67 5.84 -14.96 32.30
CA ARG A 67 5.52 -13.89 31.34
C ARG A 67 5.53 -12.52 32.01
N GLU A 68 4.86 -12.37 33.18
CA GLU A 68 4.86 -11.11 33.89
C GLU A 68 6.26 -10.71 34.38
N ILE A 69 7.06 -11.67 34.81
CA ILE A 69 8.46 -11.46 35.16
C ILE A 69 9.27 -11.01 33.95
N ALA A 70 9.12 -11.68 32.81
CA ALA A 70 9.80 -11.32 31.57
C ALA A 70 9.40 -9.92 31.10
N LEU A 71 8.12 -9.55 31.17
CA LEU A 71 7.63 -8.20 30.83
C LEU A 71 8.19 -7.13 31.78
N THR A 72 8.39 -7.47 33.06
CA THR A 72 9.02 -6.56 34.03
C THR A 72 10.48 -6.28 33.64
N HIS A 73 11.26 -7.31 33.33
CA HIS A 73 12.64 -7.14 32.86
C HIS A 73 12.70 -6.41 31.53
N THR A 74 11.78 -6.72 30.61
CA THR A 74 11.66 -6.01 29.32
C THR A 74 11.36 -4.53 29.50
N SER A 75 10.54 -4.16 30.51
CA SER A 75 10.25 -2.75 30.81
C SER A 75 11.52 -1.98 31.22
N ASN A 76 12.40 -2.60 32.00
CA ASN A 76 13.69 -2.02 32.38
C ASN A 76 14.61 -1.86 31.14
N ILE A 77 14.72 -2.90 30.31
CA ILE A 77 15.50 -2.88 29.07
C ILE A 77 15.03 -1.77 28.13
N LEU A 78 13.72 -1.60 27.95
CA LEU A 78 13.16 -0.56 27.10
C LEU A 78 13.16 0.82 27.74
N GLY A 79 13.35 0.93 29.07
CA GLY A 79 13.17 2.16 29.86
C GLY A 79 11.75 2.69 29.77
N ARG A 80 10.80 1.79 29.81
CA ARG A 80 9.37 2.06 29.80
C ARG A 80 8.75 1.60 31.11
N THR A 81 7.59 2.14 31.43
CA THR A 81 6.82 1.64 32.57
C THR A 81 6.25 0.25 32.27
N PHE A 82 6.05 -0.57 33.30
CA PHE A 82 5.40 -1.88 33.16
C PHE A 82 4.02 -1.76 32.48
N LYS A 83 3.26 -0.70 32.81
CA LYS A 83 1.95 -0.42 32.22
C LYS A 83 2.03 -0.19 30.70
N GLU A 84 3.04 0.56 30.23
CA GLU A 84 3.23 0.77 28.79
C GLU A 84 3.58 -0.55 28.08
N VAL A 85 4.47 -1.34 28.66
CA VAL A 85 4.90 -2.61 28.08
C VAL A 85 3.73 -3.61 28.04
N THR A 86 2.95 -3.76 29.11
CA THR A 86 1.77 -4.62 29.12
C THR A 86 0.65 -4.17 28.19
N THR A 87 0.57 -2.87 27.89
CA THR A 87 -0.36 -2.33 26.87
C THR A 87 0.12 -2.61 25.44
N LEU A 88 1.43 -2.66 25.21
CA LEU A 88 2.02 -2.95 23.90
C LEU A 88 2.05 -4.44 23.59
N TYR A 89 2.36 -5.27 24.58
CA TYR A 89 2.57 -6.70 24.42
C TYR A 89 1.47 -7.40 23.58
N PRO A 90 0.16 -7.26 23.88
CA PRO A 90 -0.88 -7.94 23.11
C PRO A 90 -1.00 -7.48 21.66
N LYS A 91 -0.47 -6.31 21.31
CA LYS A 91 -0.49 -5.80 19.93
C LYS A 91 0.48 -6.53 19.00
N PHE A 92 1.44 -7.25 19.56
CA PHE A 92 2.43 -8.02 18.82
C PHE A 92 2.15 -9.52 18.80
N MET A 93 1.14 -9.99 19.57
CA MET A 93 0.76 -11.40 19.59
C MET A 93 0.22 -11.84 18.23
N ILE A 94 0.63 -13.04 17.82
CA ILE A 94 0.07 -13.74 16.66
C ILE A 94 -0.24 -15.19 17.08
N PRO A 95 -1.17 -15.88 16.40
CA PRO A 95 -1.54 -17.25 16.78
C PRO A 95 -0.37 -18.23 16.85
N GLU A 96 0.64 -18.02 16.00
CA GLU A 96 1.83 -18.86 15.89
C GLU A 96 2.89 -18.55 16.97
N ASN A 97 2.82 -17.35 17.57
CA ASN A 97 3.79 -16.89 18.57
C ASN A 97 3.17 -15.83 19.50
N GLU A 98 2.65 -16.26 20.64
CA GLU A 98 2.11 -15.35 21.65
C GLU A 98 3.19 -14.46 22.27
N GLU A 99 4.43 -14.95 22.38
CA GLU A 99 5.57 -14.24 22.99
C GLU A 99 6.36 -13.39 21.98
N ARG A 100 5.81 -13.15 20.80
CA ARG A 100 6.48 -12.43 19.70
C ARG A 100 7.09 -11.10 20.13
N PHE A 101 6.45 -10.38 21.05
CA PHE A 101 6.99 -9.12 21.58
C PHE A 101 8.35 -9.31 22.26
N LEU A 102 8.47 -10.31 23.15
CA LEU A 102 9.71 -10.64 23.86
C LEU A 102 10.81 -11.07 22.87
N HIS A 103 10.43 -11.89 21.89
CA HIS A 103 11.35 -12.33 20.83
C HIS A 103 11.88 -11.15 20.02
N ILE A 104 11.03 -10.19 19.61
CA ILE A 104 11.47 -9.01 18.85
C ILE A 104 12.51 -8.22 19.66
N ILE A 105 12.25 -7.94 20.94
CA ILE A 105 13.17 -7.16 21.78
C ILE A 105 14.49 -7.91 21.97
N TYR A 106 14.45 -9.21 22.23
CA TYR A 106 15.64 -10.03 22.40
C TYR A 106 16.48 -10.07 21.11
N TRP A 107 15.91 -10.44 19.98
CA TRP A 107 16.66 -10.57 18.74
C TRP A 107 17.22 -9.26 18.22
N LEU A 108 16.48 -8.14 18.36
CA LEU A 108 17.01 -6.82 18.05
C LEU A 108 18.20 -6.45 18.95
N GLY A 109 18.10 -6.70 20.25
CA GLY A 109 19.19 -6.43 21.18
C GLY A 109 20.39 -7.29 20.91
N LYS A 110 20.20 -8.60 20.70
CA LYS A 110 21.25 -9.57 20.38
C LYS A 110 22.02 -9.18 19.12
N LEU A 111 21.29 -8.80 18.06
CA LEU A 111 21.89 -8.34 16.81
C LEU A 111 22.83 -7.13 17.03
N ALA A 112 22.43 -6.14 17.82
CA ALA A 112 23.28 -4.98 18.11
C ALA A 112 24.47 -5.33 19.01
N ILE A 113 24.32 -6.30 19.91
CA ILE A 113 25.41 -6.82 20.76
C ILE A 113 26.47 -7.49 19.88
N GLU A 114 26.06 -8.39 19.00
CA GLU A 114 26.95 -9.08 18.05
C GLU A 114 27.67 -8.10 17.14
N GLU A 115 26.97 -7.09 16.60
CA GLU A 115 27.59 -6.03 15.79
C GLU A 115 28.68 -5.24 16.53
N THR A 116 28.47 -5.01 17.81
CA THR A 116 29.35 -4.14 18.62
C THR A 116 30.49 -4.91 19.23
N ILE A 117 30.23 -6.09 19.80
CA ILE A 117 31.24 -6.89 20.53
C ILE A 117 32.00 -7.80 19.57
N GLU A 118 31.29 -8.49 18.69
CA GLU A 118 31.89 -9.48 17.78
C GLU A 118 32.33 -8.87 16.45
N SER A 119 32.06 -7.58 16.23
CA SER A 119 32.34 -6.89 14.96
C SER A 119 31.61 -7.49 13.73
N ASN A 120 30.56 -8.25 13.97
CA ASN A 120 29.74 -8.88 12.93
C ASN A 120 28.74 -7.86 12.37
N LYS A 121 29.18 -6.97 11.47
CA LYS A 121 28.38 -5.85 10.96
C LYS A 121 27.41 -6.29 9.88
N ARG A 122 26.17 -5.81 9.98
CA ARG A 122 25.21 -5.89 8.88
C ARG A 122 25.72 -5.08 7.68
N ILE A 123 25.67 -5.68 6.51
CA ILE A 123 26.07 -5.06 5.26
C ILE A 123 24.85 -4.97 4.36
N VAL A 124 24.52 -3.76 3.91
CA VAL A 124 23.48 -3.51 2.91
C VAL A 124 24.16 -3.25 1.57
N THR A 125 23.85 -4.08 0.58
CA THR A 125 24.39 -3.92 -0.77
C THR A 125 23.24 -3.78 -1.76
N PHE A 126 23.44 -2.96 -2.77
CA PHE A 126 22.52 -2.85 -3.90
C PHE A 126 23.09 -3.61 -5.09
N SER A 127 22.24 -4.40 -5.73
CA SER A 127 22.63 -5.08 -6.96
C SER A 127 22.99 -4.04 -8.04
N PRO A 128 24.11 -4.21 -8.78
CA PRO A 128 24.41 -3.35 -9.93
C PRO A 128 23.31 -3.30 -10.98
N VAL A 129 22.60 -4.40 -11.16
CA VAL A 129 21.44 -4.51 -12.07
C VAL A 129 20.30 -3.56 -11.67
N LEU A 130 20.13 -3.31 -10.37
CA LEU A 130 19.14 -2.36 -9.87
C LEU A 130 19.42 -0.94 -10.39
N ARG A 131 20.71 -0.53 -10.43
CA ARG A 131 21.11 0.77 -10.93
C ARG A 131 20.79 0.96 -12.43
N GLU A 132 20.81 -0.12 -13.19
CA GLU A 132 20.49 -0.10 -14.62
C GLU A 132 18.97 -0.10 -14.89
N ARG A 133 18.18 -0.67 -13.97
CA ARG A 133 16.72 -0.77 -14.13
C ARG A 133 15.96 0.41 -13.54
N LEU A 134 16.46 1.00 -12.45
CA LEU A 134 15.81 2.16 -11.82
C LEU A 134 16.06 3.44 -12.65
N GLY A 135 15.00 4.11 -13.01
CA GLY A 135 15.03 5.34 -13.78
C GLY A 135 15.11 5.12 -15.30
N HIS A 136 14.74 3.94 -15.77
CA HIS A 136 14.53 3.67 -17.20
C HIS A 136 13.03 3.56 -17.50
N HIS A 137 12.56 4.35 -18.45
CA HIS A 137 11.17 4.31 -18.93
C HIS A 137 10.82 3.02 -19.69
N ILE A 138 11.81 2.16 -19.97
CA ILE A 138 11.62 0.95 -20.79
C ILE A 138 10.53 0.01 -20.27
N HIS A 139 10.41 -0.15 -18.96
CA HIS A 139 9.37 -0.99 -18.37
C HIS A 139 8.00 -0.35 -18.51
N GLY A 140 7.93 0.97 -18.33
CA GLY A 140 6.72 1.75 -18.53
C GLY A 140 6.27 1.75 -19.99
N GLU A 141 7.20 1.86 -20.95
CA GLU A 141 6.94 1.79 -22.38
C GLU A 141 6.37 0.43 -22.77
N ILE A 142 7.03 -0.69 -22.41
CA ILE A 142 6.56 -2.04 -22.70
C ILE A 142 5.18 -2.29 -22.08
N TRP A 143 4.97 -1.83 -20.84
CA TRP A 143 3.71 -1.90 -20.13
C TRP A 143 2.60 -1.14 -20.87
N ALA A 144 2.86 0.12 -21.20
CA ALA A 144 1.91 0.98 -21.89
C ALA A 144 1.56 0.46 -23.28
N ASP A 145 2.55 -0.03 -24.01
CA ASP A 145 2.35 -0.60 -25.34
C ASP A 145 1.51 -1.87 -25.32
N SER A 146 1.66 -2.70 -24.29
CA SER A 146 0.81 -3.89 -24.09
C SER A 146 -0.67 -3.51 -23.93
N ILE A 147 -0.95 -2.44 -23.18
CA ILE A 147 -2.32 -1.91 -22.99
C ILE A 147 -2.86 -1.33 -24.28
N LYS A 148 -2.09 -0.46 -24.94
CA LYS A 148 -2.48 0.19 -26.20
C LYS A 148 -2.75 -0.83 -27.30
N LYS A 149 -1.91 -1.85 -27.39
CA LYS A 149 -2.10 -2.97 -28.31
C LYS A 149 -3.44 -3.68 -28.06
N GLN A 150 -3.74 -4.00 -26.78
CA GLN A 150 -5.01 -4.64 -26.43
C GLN A 150 -6.22 -3.75 -26.74
N LEU A 151 -6.11 -2.45 -26.51
CA LEU A 151 -7.16 -1.49 -26.85
C LEU A 151 -7.38 -1.40 -28.37
N LEU A 152 -6.30 -1.42 -29.14
CA LEU A 152 -6.35 -1.38 -30.61
C LEU A 152 -6.95 -2.66 -31.19
N GLU A 153 -6.45 -3.82 -30.79
CA GLU A 153 -6.95 -5.14 -31.23
C GLU A 153 -8.45 -5.36 -30.96
N ASN A 154 -8.98 -4.69 -29.94
CA ASN A 154 -10.40 -4.77 -29.59
C ASN A 154 -11.22 -3.58 -30.09
N ASN A 155 -10.63 -2.72 -30.94
CA ASN A 155 -11.29 -1.54 -31.48
C ASN A 155 -11.85 -0.57 -30.41
N LEU A 156 -11.08 -0.37 -29.33
CA LEU A 156 -11.49 0.42 -28.16
C LEU A 156 -10.78 1.79 -28.07
N MET A 157 -9.66 2.01 -28.78
CA MET A 157 -8.83 3.22 -28.63
C MET A 157 -9.55 4.53 -28.99
N HIS A 158 -10.53 4.48 -29.90
CA HIS A 158 -11.27 5.65 -30.33
C HIS A 158 -12.40 6.05 -29.36
N ARG A 159 -12.78 5.17 -28.46
CA ARG A 159 -13.83 5.41 -27.47
C ARG A 159 -13.32 6.24 -26.30
N PRO A 160 -14.20 6.95 -25.56
CA PRO A 160 -13.78 7.66 -24.35
C PRO A 160 -13.16 6.68 -23.34
N ILE A 161 -11.91 6.93 -22.94
CA ILE A 161 -11.18 6.08 -22.01
C ILE A 161 -11.08 6.78 -20.64
N HIS A 162 -11.53 6.11 -19.59
CA HIS A 162 -11.35 6.54 -18.22
C HIS A 162 -10.29 5.65 -17.56
N ILE A 163 -9.19 6.26 -17.16
CA ILE A 163 -8.06 5.58 -16.51
C ILE A 163 -8.25 5.69 -15.00
N ILE A 164 -8.19 4.57 -14.29
CA ILE A 164 -8.36 4.52 -12.85
C ILE A 164 -7.17 3.79 -12.23
N SER A 165 -6.37 4.48 -11.41
CA SER A 165 -5.38 3.83 -10.55
C SER A 165 -6.05 3.51 -9.21
N ALA A 166 -6.26 2.22 -8.93
CA ALA A 166 -6.99 1.76 -7.76
C ALA A 166 -6.72 0.28 -7.47
N ASN A 167 -7.21 -0.19 -6.33
CA ASN A 167 -7.28 -1.61 -6.05
C ASN A 167 -8.07 -2.35 -7.14
N MET A 168 -7.48 -3.39 -7.71
CA MET A 168 -8.03 -4.16 -8.82
C MET A 168 -9.43 -4.74 -8.58
N HIS A 169 -9.79 -4.95 -7.31
CA HIS A 169 -11.12 -5.48 -6.98
C HIS A 169 -12.21 -4.42 -6.90
N SER A 170 -11.86 -3.17 -6.66
CA SER A 170 -12.85 -2.12 -6.38
C SER A 170 -13.78 -1.86 -7.56
N VAL A 171 -13.21 -1.55 -8.73
CA VAL A 171 -13.98 -1.28 -9.94
C VAL A 171 -14.69 -2.54 -10.43
N MET A 172 -13.98 -3.67 -10.49
CA MET A 172 -14.57 -4.96 -10.91
C MET A 172 -15.79 -5.32 -10.04
N ASN A 173 -15.66 -5.25 -8.71
CA ASN A 173 -16.76 -5.59 -7.82
C ASN A 173 -17.94 -4.61 -7.99
N THR A 174 -17.65 -3.32 -8.14
CA THR A 174 -18.70 -2.31 -8.38
C THR A 174 -19.47 -2.61 -9.66
N LEU A 175 -18.77 -2.99 -10.74
CA LEU A 175 -19.39 -3.25 -12.04
C LEU A 175 -20.13 -4.59 -12.10
N TYR A 176 -19.60 -5.63 -11.50
CA TYR A 176 -20.07 -7.00 -11.75
C TYR A 176 -20.62 -7.76 -10.54
N ALA A 177 -20.34 -7.36 -9.29
CA ALA A 177 -20.93 -8.02 -8.15
C ALA A 177 -22.47 -7.97 -8.15
N PRO A 178 -23.11 -6.86 -8.54
CA PRO A 178 -24.58 -6.82 -8.65
C PRO A 178 -25.16 -7.83 -9.65
N ILE A 179 -24.39 -8.16 -10.68
CA ILE A 179 -24.81 -9.15 -11.69
C ILE A 179 -24.52 -10.57 -11.18
N ALA A 180 -23.30 -10.78 -10.72
CA ALA A 180 -22.81 -12.12 -10.33
C ALA A 180 -23.50 -12.64 -9.06
N LEU A 181 -23.86 -11.74 -8.14
CA LEU A 181 -24.35 -12.05 -6.79
C LEU A 181 -25.76 -11.50 -6.57
N LYS A 182 -26.59 -11.54 -7.62
CA LYS A 182 -27.95 -11.00 -7.60
C LYS A 182 -28.84 -11.63 -6.51
N GLU A 183 -28.66 -12.91 -6.25
CA GLU A 183 -29.46 -13.61 -5.22
C GLU A 183 -29.00 -13.25 -3.81
N GLU A 184 -27.72 -13.01 -3.62
CA GLU A 184 -27.13 -12.55 -2.37
C GLU A 184 -27.61 -11.13 -2.04
N LEU A 185 -27.68 -10.23 -3.05
CA LEU A 185 -28.17 -8.86 -2.89
C LEU A 185 -29.65 -8.74 -2.52
N LYS A 186 -30.47 -9.76 -2.80
CA LYS A 186 -31.87 -9.79 -2.33
C LYS A 186 -31.98 -9.91 -0.81
N LYS A 187 -30.91 -10.38 -0.15
CA LYS A 187 -30.87 -10.71 1.27
C LYS A 187 -29.99 -9.77 2.10
N LYS A 188 -29.13 -8.99 1.45
CA LYS A 188 -28.08 -8.15 2.08
C LYS A 188 -28.00 -6.80 1.40
N SER A 189 -27.56 -5.79 2.13
CA SER A 189 -27.21 -4.50 1.54
C SER A 189 -25.94 -4.60 0.68
N SER A 190 -25.74 -3.65 -0.22
CA SER A 190 -24.51 -3.57 -1.03
C SER A 190 -23.27 -3.46 -0.16
N MET A 191 -23.35 -2.72 0.94
CA MET A 191 -22.23 -2.54 1.88
C MET A 191 -21.84 -3.87 2.56
N GLU A 192 -22.81 -4.67 2.99
CA GLU A 192 -22.55 -6.00 3.58
C GLU A 192 -21.92 -6.93 2.56
N LEU A 193 -22.41 -6.90 1.32
CA LEU A 193 -21.84 -7.71 0.24
C LEU A 193 -20.38 -7.33 -0.07
N TYR A 194 -20.07 -6.04 -0.14
CA TYR A 194 -18.69 -5.59 -0.38
C TYR A 194 -17.76 -5.92 0.80
N LYS A 195 -18.24 -5.89 2.03
CA LYS A 195 -17.48 -6.37 3.20
C LYS A 195 -17.16 -7.86 3.07
N GLU A 196 -18.12 -8.68 2.66
CA GLU A 196 -17.88 -10.11 2.42
C GLU A 196 -16.90 -10.35 1.27
N LEU A 197 -16.98 -9.60 0.18
CA LEU A 197 -16.05 -9.69 -0.94
C LEU A 197 -14.63 -9.28 -0.54
N SER A 198 -14.47 -8.39 0.46
CA SER A 198 -13.16 -7.99 0.97
C SER A 198 -12.55 -8.99 1.96
N ASP A 199 -13.33 -9.93 2.50
CA ASP A 199 -12.85 -10.96 3.41
C ASP A 199 -12.03 -12.02 2.65
N SER A 200 -10.82 -12.30 3.16
CA SER A 200 -9.89 -13.25 2.53
C SER A 200 -10.46 -14.67 2.46
N SER A 201 -11.33 -15.05 3.39
CA SER A 201 -11.98 -16.38 3.44
C SER A 201 -12.99 -16.61 2.31
N ASN A 202 -13.54 -15.53 1.71
CA ASN A 202 -14.61 -15.62 0.70
C ASN A 202 -14.09 -15.68 -0.75
N GLY A 203 -13.05 -16.49 -1.00
CA GLY A 203 -12.46 -16.66 -2.33
C GLY A 203 -13.45 -17.14 -3.40
N GLN A 204 -14.43 -17.96 -3.05
CA GLN A 204 -15.44 -18.45 -3.99
C GLN A 204 -16.34 -17.34 -4.52
N LEU A 205 -16.75 -16.37 -3.69
CA LEU A 205 -17.55 -15.22 -4.13
C LEU A 205 -16.76 -14.34 -5.08
N ARG A 206 -15.50 -14.06 -4.76
CA ARG A 206 -14.60 -13.29 -5.64
C ARG A 206 -14.40 -13.98 -6.98
N HIS A 207 -14.19 -15.31 -6.99
CA HIS A 207 -14.04 -16.07 -8.22
C HIS A 207 -15.30 -16.00 -9.09
N LYS A 208 -16.50 -16.07 -8.48
CA LYS A 208 -17.77 -15.92 -9.18
C LYS A 208 -17.89 -14.55 -9.86
N VAL A 209 -17.52 -13.46 -9.16
CA VAL A 209 -17.53 -12.11 -9.73
C VAL A 209 -16.53 -11.99 -10.87
N MET A 210 -15.31 -12.46 -10.68
CA MET A 210 -14.24 -12.45 -11.69
C MET A 210 -14.67 -13.19 -12.98
N LYS A 211 -15.26 -14.38 -12.85
CA LYS A 211 -15.77 -15.15 -13.97
C LYS A 211 -16.82 -14.37 -14.77
N VAL A 212 -17.80 -13.78 -14.08
CA VAL A 212 -18.86 -12.98 -14.73
C VAL A 212 -18.26 -11.74 -15.40
N ALA A 213 -17.24 -11.12 -14.80
CA ALA A 213 -16.57 -9.97 -15.39
C ALA A 213 -15.87 -10.34 -16.72
N LEU A 214 -15.11 -11.42 -16.74
CA LEU A 214 -14.42 -11.91 -17.94
C LEU A 214 -15.42 -12.27 -19.07
N GLU A 215 -16.56 -12.85 -18.73
CA GLU A 215 -17.62 -13.20 -19.70
C GLU A 215 -18.39 -11.97 -20.22
N ASN A 216 -18.33 -10.82 -19.53
CA ASN A 216 -19.11 -9.62 -19.84
C ASN A 216 -18.24 -8.38 -20.10
N GLY A 217 -17.12 -8.53 -20.77
CA GLY A 217 -16.36 -7.42 -21.35
C GLY A 217 -15.15 -6.96 -20.55
N MET A 218 -14.83 -7.60 -19.43
CA MET A 218 -13.56 -7.39 -18.76
C MET A 218 -12.44 -8.20 -19.44
N LYS A 219 -11.26 -7.60 -19.57
CA LYS A 219 -10.01 -8.27 -19.87
C LYS A 219 -9.04 -8.04 -18.73
N PHE A 220 -8.35 -9.08 -18.32
CA PHE A 220 -7.27 -8.98 -17.36
C PHE A 220 -5.93 -9.11 -18.10
N LEU A 221 -5.05 -8.17 -17.86
CA LEU A 221 -3.69 -8.14 -18.39
C LEU A 221 -2.73 -8.27 -17.22
N GLU A 222 -2.17 -9.46 -17.09
CA GLU A 222 -1.04 -9.71 -16.20
C GLU A 222 0.18 -8.99 -16.75
N ASP A 223 0.94 -8.33 -15.88
CA ASP A 223 2.10 -7.58 -16.31
C ASP A 223 3.35 -8.45 -16.47
N PHE A 224 3.92 -8.46 -17.66
CA PHE A 224 5.19 -9.11 -17.98
C PHE A 224 6.29 -8.11 -18.37
N SER A 225 6.02 -6.80 -18.28
CA SER A 225 6.97 -5.76 -18.66
C SER A 225 8.10 -5.56 -17.64
N GLY A 226 7.85 -5.95 -16.38
CA GLY A 226 8.68 -5.64 -15.24
C GLY A 226 8.27 -4.35 -14.49
N ALA A 227 7.15 -3.72 -14.87
CA ALA A 227 6.55 -2.64 -14.10
C ALA A 227 5.79 -3.15 -12.87
N TYR A 228 5.41 -4.43 -12.85
CA TYR A 228 4.63 -5.08 -11.78
C TYR A 228 3.29 -4.40 -11.51
N ILE A 229 2.63 -3.97 -12.57
CA ILE A 229 1.32 -3.32 -12.52
C ILE A 229 0.34 -4.06 -13.41
N ASP A 230 -0.49 -4.89 -12.81
CA ASP A 230 -1.58 -5.54 -13.53
C ASP A 230 -2.64 -4.54 -13.98
N VAL A 231 -3.35 -4.88 -15.05
CA VAL A 231 -4.36 -3.99 -15.64
C VAL A 231 -5.65 -4.76 -15.93
N GLN A 232 -6.78 -4.09 -15.71
CA GLN A 232 -8.09 -4.55 -16.14
C GLN A 232 -8.66 -3.55 -17.15
N ILE A 233 -9.12 -4.04 -18.30
CA ILE A 233 -9.81 -3.25 -19.32
C ILE A 233 -11.27 -3.67 -19.33
N PHE A 234 -12.18 -2.71 -19.15
CA PHE A 234 -13.60 -2.92 -19.13
C PHE A 234 -14.25 -2.28 -20.36
N ASP A 235 -14.75 -3.10 -21.26
CA ASP A 235 -15.62 -2.66 -22.34
C ASP A 235 -17.05 -2.51 -21.82
N THR A 236 -17.43 -1.29 -21.45
CA THR A 236 -18.74 -1.04 -20.85
C THR A 236 -19.92 -1.31 -21.79
N SER A 237 -19.70 -1.43 -23.11
CA SER A 237 -20.74 -1.80 -24.04
C SER A 237 -21.22 -3.25 -23.88
N LYS A 238 -20.38 -4.09 -23.32
CA LYS A 238 -20.66 -5.52 -23.10
C LYS A 238 -21.27 -5.82 -21.74
N ILE A 239 -21.35 -4.84 -20.84
CA ILE A 239 -21.94 -5.02 -19.52
C ILE A 239 -23.48 -5.07 -19.67
N LYS A 240 -24.04 -6.28 -19.55
CA LYS A 240 -25.49 -6.49 -19.66
C LYS A 240 -26.16 -6.40 -18.28
N ASN A 241 -27.21 -5.59 -18.17
CA ASN A 241 -28.08 -5.51 -16.98
C ASN A 241 -27.42 -5.10 -15.66
N GLY A 242 -26.25 -4.48 -15.66
CA GLY A 242 -25.44 -4.28 -14.47
C GLY A 242 -25.46 -2.89 -13.86
N TYR A 243 -25.74 -1.88 -14.64
CA TYR A 243 -25.57 -0.49 -14.23
C TYR A 243 -26.85 0.31 -14.38
N ARG A 244 -27.71 0.24 -13.40
CA ARG A 244 -28.77 1.25 -13.25
C ARG A 244 -28.10 2.53 -12.69
N ASN A 245 -28.27 3.66 -13.39
CA ASN A 245 -27.77 5.00 -13.04
C ASN A 245 -26.30 5.31 -13.38
N SER A 246 -25.64 4.57 -14.25
CA SER A 246 -24.28 4.92 -14.70
C SER A 246 -24.24 6.09 -15.69
N GLY A 247 -25.39 6.47 -16.26
CA GLY A 247 -25.45 7.45 -17.36
C GLY A 247 -24.87 6.94 -18.69
N PHE A 248 -24.56 5.64 -18.77
CA PHE A 248 -23.99 5.01 -19.96
C PHE A 248 -25.04 4.19 -20.74
N GLU A 249 -26.16 3.86 -20.13
CA GLU A 249 -27.16 2.95 -20.68
C GLU A 249 -27.72 3.43 -22.01
N ASP A 250 -27.96 4.72 -22.11
CA ASP A 250 -28.60 5.33 -23.28
C ASP A 250 -27.63 5.76 -24.38
N LYS A 251 -26.31 5.55 -24.17
CA LYS A 251 -25.32 5.89 -25.18
C LYS A 251 -25.19 4.79 -26.24
N PRO A 252 -24.99 5.16 -27.53
CA PRO A 252 -24.61 4.19 -28.56
C PRO A 252 -23.38 3.39 -28.14
N GLU A 253 -23.28 2.14 -28.60
CA GLU A 253 -22.18 1.23 -28.18
C GLU A 253 -20.79 1.79 -28.44
N ASP A 254 -20.59 2.45 -29.57
CA ASP A 254 -19.35 3.11 -29.96
C ASP A 254 -18.99 4.34 -29.12
N LYS A 255 -19.95 4.89 -28.38
CA LYS A 255 -19.79 6.04 -27.48
C LYS A 255 -19.77 5.64 -25.99
N LYS A 256 -20.03 4.39 -25.67
CA LYS A 256 -19.89 3.91 -24.30
C LYS A 256 -18.41 3.92 -23.92
N PRO A 257 -18.07 4.38 -22.73
CA PRO A 257 -16.66 4.49 -22.32
C PRO A 257 -15.98 3.13 -22.18
N VAL A 258 -14.67 3.16 -22.22
CA VAL A 258 -13.79 2.08 -21.79
C VAL A 258 -13.18 2.49 -20.47
N ILE A 259 -13.13 1.60 -19.50
CA ILE A 259 -12.46 1.85 -18.24
C ILE A 259 -11.17 1.00 -18.21
N VAL A 260 -10.04 1.66 -17.98
CA VAL A 260 -8.75 1.00 -17.79
C VAL A 260 -8.36 1.16 -16.33
N VAL A 261 -8.36 0.07 -15.58
CA VAL A 261 -7.94 0.06 -14.18
C VAL A 261 -6.55 -0.51 -14.09
N MET A 262 -5.64 0.26 -13.52
CA MET A 262 -4.28 -0.16 -13.21
C MET A 262 -4.14 -0.36 -11.70
N ASP A 263 -3.40 -1.37 -11.27
CA ASP A 263 -3.05 -1.54 -9.87
C ASP A 263 -2.17 -0.38 -9.39
N TYR A 264 -1.96 -0.29 -8.09
CA TYR A 264 -1.24 0.84 -7.50
C TYR A 264 0.17 0.99 -8.05
N ALA A 265 0.45 2.17 -8.57
CA ALA A 265 1.78 2.65 -8.88
C ALA A 265 2.11 3.82 -7.94
N PHE A 266 3.37 3.97 -7.56
CA PHE A 266 3.80 4.96 -6.59
C PHE A 266 5.01 5.75 -7.07
N GLY A 267 5.07 7.04 -6.68
CA GLY A 267 6.23 7.88 -6.91
C GLY A 267 6.64 7.97 -8.38
N GLU A 268 7.91 7.73 -8.66
CA GLU A 268 8.51 7.80 -9.99
C GLU A 268 7.87 6.80 -10.97
N GLN A 269 7.57 5.59 -10.51
CA GLN A 269 6.90 4.57 -11.32
C GLN A 269 5.51 5.03 -11.79
N ALA A 270 4.73 5.67 -10.91
CA ALA A 270 3.41 6.17 -11.28
C ALA A 270 3.50 7.26 -12.37
N TYR A 271 4.51 8.13 -12.26
CA TYR A 271 4.79 9.15 -13.28
C TYR A 271 5.19 8.51 -14.61
N GLU A 272 6.18 7.63 -14.61
CA GLU A 272 6.71 6.98 -15.81
C GLU A 272 5.65 6.17 -16.56
N THR A 273 4.89 5.34 -15.83
CA THR A 273 3.84 4.53 -16.47
C THR A 273 2.71 5.36 -17.04
N MET A 274 2.32 6.45 -16.37
CA MET A 274 1.28 7.35 -16.86
C MET A 274 1.79 8.17 -18.06
N ASP A 275 3.02 8.66 -18.00
CA ASP A 275 3.67 9.38 -19.11
C ASP A 275 3.71 8.50 -20.36
N GLU A 276 4.19 7.26 -20.24
CA GLU A 276 4.24 6.31 -21.35
C GLU A 276 2.84 5.91 -21.85
N LEU A 277 1.87 5.74 -20.95
CA LEU A 277 0.51 5.40 -21.36
C LEU A 277 -0.15 6.50 -22.20
N LEU A 278 0.12 7.76 -21.89
CA LEU A 278 -0.49 8.91 -22.58
C LEU A 278 0.24 9.29 -23.87
N LYS A 279 1.46 8.78 -24.13
CA LYS A 279 2.13 8.95 -25.41
C LYS A 279 1.38 8.27 -26.54
N PRO A 280 1.52 8.75 -27.80
CA PRO A 280 0.93 8.07 -28.95
C PRO A 280 1.47 6.64 -29.09
N TYR A 281 0.67 5.78 -29.65
CA TYR A 281 1.04 4.41 -30.01
C TYR A 281 1.33 4.36 -31.51
N THR A 282 2.53 3.93 -31.87
CA THR A 282 2.91 3.78 -33.27
C THR A 282 2.48 2.41 -33.77
N PHE A 283 1.59 2.39 -34.76
CA PHE A 283 1.14 1.17 -35.43
C PHE A 283 1.12 1.37 -36.95
N GLU A 284 1.84 0.55 -37.70
CA GLU A 284 1.95 0.62 -39.18
C GLU A 284 2.29 2.04 -39.68
N GLU A 285 3.30 2.67 -39.06
CA GLU A 285 3.77 4.04 -39.37
C GLU A 285 2.76 5.16 -39.01
N ASN A 286 1.63 4.84 -38.39
CA ASN A 286 0.66 5.80 -37.90
C ASN A 286 0.77 6.00 -36.40
N GLU A 287 0.68 7.25 -35.98
CA GLU A 287 0.56 7.59 -34.55
C GLU A 287 -0.92 7.61 -34.13
N ILE A 288 -1.27 6.80 -33.15
CA ILE A 288 -2.63 6.69 -32.61
C ILE A 288 -2.63 7.15 -31.17
N HIS A 289 -3.44 8.17 -30.87
CA HIS A 289 -3.60 8.68 -29.51
C HIS A 289 -4.75 7.97 -28.78
N LEU A 290 -4.56 7.73 -27.49
CA LEU A 290 -5.66 7.32 -26.61
C LEU A 290 -6.67 8.47 -26.50
N ASN A 291 -7.96 8.17 -26.59
CA ASN A 291 -9.01 9.13 -26.28
C ASN A 291 -9.23 9.20 -24.75
N ALA A 292 -8.18 9.59 -23.99
CA ALA A 292 -8.22 9.70 -22.55
C ALA A 292 -9.16 10.83 -22.12
N SER A 293 -10.26 10.46 -21.46
CA SER A 293 -11.29 11.40 -21.03
C SER A 293 -11.15 11.81 -19.56
N SER A 294 -10.65 10.93 -18.71
CA SER A 294 -10.33 11.25 -17.31
C SER A 294 -9.28 10.32 -16.73
N ILE A 295 -8.61 10.80 -15.70
CA ILE A 295 -7.70 10.04 -14.85
C ILE A 295 -8.19 10.18 -13.42
N SER A 296 -8.45 9.05 -12.76
CA SER A 296 -8.89 9.00 -11.37
C SER A 296 -7.91 8.17 -10.56
N ILE A 297 -7.53 8.66 -9.38
CA ILE A 297 -6.61 7.98 -8.48
C ILE A 297 -7.33 7.75 -7.16
N MET A 298 -7.43 6.50 -6.73
CA MET A 298 -8.02 6.10 -5.47
C MET A 298 -7.01 5.27 -4.68
N GLY A 299 -6.48 5.82 -3.63
CA GLY A 299 -5.45 5.18 -2.82
C GLY A 299 -5.80 5.14 -1.34
N LYS A 300 -4.83 4.71 -0.53
CA LYS A 300 -4.88 4.80 0.92
C LYS A 300 -3.93 5.89 1.38
N ALA A 301 -4.40 6.74 2.28
CA ALA A 301 -3.59 7.79 2.90
C ALA A 301 -3.84 7.80 4.41
N GLY A 302 -2.91 8.37 5.18
CA GLY A 302 -3.18 8.77 6.55
C GLY A 302 -4.08 9.99 6.55
N ILE A 303 -4.94 10.11 7.54
CA ILE A 303 -5.81 11.27 7.72
C ILE A 303 -5.53 11.88 9.08
N LEU A 304 -5.42 13.21 9.13
CA LEU A 304 -5.12 13.93 10.38
C LEU A 304 -6.38 14.11 11.24
N ASP A 305 -7.54 14.32 10.62
CA ASP A 305 -8.82 14.50 11.30
C ASP A 305 -9.87 13.52 10.77
N GLY A 306 -9.80 12.30 11.21
CA GLY A 306 -10.73 11.25 10.80
C GLY A 306 -10.31 9.88 11.30
N GLY A 307 -10.93 8.85 10.74
CA GLY A 307 -10.72 7.46 11.08
C GLY A 307 -10.59 6.55 9.86
N LYS A 308 -10.33 5.30 10.12
CA LYS A 308 -10.24 4.27 9.08
C LYS A 308 -11.58 4.13 8.34
N GLY A 309 -11.56 4.36 7.04
CA GLY A 309 -12.73 4.29 6.17
C GLY A 309 -13.33 5.64 5.80
N ASP A 310 -12.84 6.74 6.39
CA ASP A 310 -13.23 8.07 5.96
C ASP A 310 -12.62 8.39 4.58
N ILE A 311 -13.24 9.31 3.86
CA ILE A 311 -12.84 9.71 2.51
C ILE A 311 -12.17 11.09 2.59
N MET A 312 -11.01 11.21 1.94
CA MET A 312 -10.29 12.45 1.77
C MET A 312 -10.27 12.84 0.29
N ILE A 313 -10.73 14.05 -0.02
CA ILE A 313 -10.72 14.60 -1.37
C ILE A 313 -9.67 15.72 -1.42
N PRO A 314 -8.51 15.49 -2.04
CA PRO A 314 -7.46 16.50 -2.07
C PRO A 314 -7.78 17.61 -3.06
N SER A 315 -7.47 18.85 -2.68
CA SER A 315 -7.53 20.05 -3.51
C SER A 315 -6.14 20.61 -3.88
N ALA A 316 -5.12 20.13 -3.20
CA ALA A 316 -3.72 20.44 -3.49
C ALA A 316 -2.83 19.30 -3.01
N HIS A 317 -1.68 19.17 -3.65
CA HIS A 317 -0.62 18.28 -3.24
C HIS A 317 0.61 19.08 -2.81
N LEU A 318 1.05 18.83 -1.59
CA LEU A 318 2.25 19.40 -1.02
C LEU A 318 3.33 18.33 -0.94
N PHE A 319 4.57 18.71 -1.19
CA PHE A 319 5.72 17.84 -0.97
C PHE A 319 6.60 18.41 0.12
N GLU A 320 6.71 17.70 1.26
CA GLU A 320 7.44 18.16 2.43
C GLU A 320 8.91 18.47 2.11
N GLY A 321 9.55 17.66 1.27
CA GLY A 321 10.98 17.77 0.97
C GLY A 321 11.39 19.07 0.26
N THR A 322 10.50 19.66 -0.52
CA THR A 322 10.75 20.89 -1.30
C THR A 322 9.80 22.02 -0.94
N ALA A 323 8.79 21.76 -0.12
CA ALA A 323 7.68 22.68 0.19
C ALA A 323 6.90 23.15 -1.05
N ASP A 324 7.00 22.43 -2.15
CA ASP A 324 6.24 22.72 -3.36
C ASP A 324 4.75 22.44 -3.13
N ASN A 325 3.92 23.32 -3.67
CA ASN A 325 2.48 23.24 -3.58
C ASN A 325 1.88 23.18 -4.99
N TYR A 326 1.17 22.09 -5.28
CA TYR A 326 0.52 21.83 -6.56
C TYR A 326 -1.00 21.83 -6.36
N PRO A 327 -1.67 23.00 -6.44
CA PRO A 327 -3.12 23.05 -6.39
C PRO A 327 -3.71 22.47 -7.67
N PHE A 328 -4.83 21.76 -7.55
CA PHE A 328 -5.58 21.22 -8.69
C PHE A 328 -7.07 21.24 -8.44
N ASN A 329 -7.85 21.25 -9.51
CA ASN A 329 -9.29 21.17 -9.43
C ASN A 329 -9.73 19.70 -9.49
N ASN A 330 -10.09 19.13 -8.35
CA ASN A 330 -10.62 17.77 -8.29
C ASN A 330 -12.06 17.78 -8.80
N GLU A 331 -12.38 16.89 -9.74
CA GLU A 331 -13.75 16.71 -10.26
C GLU A 331 -14.70 16.22 -9.17
N LEU A 332 -14.23 15.30 -8.30
CA LEU A 332 -15.00 14.84 -7.16
C LEU A 332 -15.11 15.93 -6.10
N LYS A 333 -16.32 16.14 -5.59
CA LYS A 333 -16.63 17.10 -4.53
C LYS A 333 -17.23 16.38 -3.33
N LYS A 334 -17.12 17.00 -2.17
CA LYS A 334 -17.74 16.50 -0.95
C LYS A 334 -19.25 16.27 -1.11
N SER A 335 -19.93 17.11 -1.90
CA SER A 335 -21.35 16.97 -2.24
C SER A 335 -21.70 15.66 -2.93
N ASP A 336 -20.76 15.05 -3.64
CA ASP A 336 -21.01 13.78 -4.35
C ASP A 336 -21.17 12.59 -3.39
N PHE A 337 -20.86 12.81 -2.10
CA PHE A 337 -20.90 11.80 -1.04
C PHE A 337 -21.93 12.11 0.06
N GLU A 338 -22.81 13.11 -0.11
CA GLU A 338 -23.78 13.54 0.92
C GLU A 338 -24.71 12.40 1.36
N ASP A 339 -25.06 11.50 0.46
CA ASP A 339 -25.88 10.33 0.75
C ASP A 339 -25.08 9.16 1.39
N SER A 340 -23.77 9.28 1.47
CA SER A 340 -22.93 8.27 2.11
C SER A 340 -22.94 8.44 3.63
N GLN A 341 -22.89 7.34 4.38
CA GLN A 341 -22.73 7.39 5.84
C GLN A 341 -21.26 7.59 6.25
N THR A 342 -20.39 7.90 5.29
CA THR A 342 -18.94 8.02 5.48
C THR A 342 -18.58 9.48 5.68
N LYS A 343 -17.73 9.79 6.66
CA LYS A 343 -17.19 11.15 6.82
C LYS A 343 -16.32 11.46 5.60
N VAL A 344 -16.54 12.62 5.01
CA VAL A 344 -15.76 13.13 3.88
C VAL A 344 -15.11 14.45 4.29
N VAL A 345 -13.80 14.54 4.12
CA VAL A 345 -13.02 15.75 4.33
C VAL A 345 -12.37 16.18 3.02
N ASP A 346 -12.16 17.46 2.86
CA ASP A 346 -11.48 18.06 1.71
C ASP A 346 -10.40 19.02 2.19
N GLY A 347 -9.26 19.02 1.52
CA GLY A 347 -8.13 19.85 1.87
C GLY A 347 -6.86 19.49 1.11
N SER A 348 -5.72 19.95 1.63
CA SER A 348 -4.42 19.65 1.03
C SER A 348 -3.91 18.28 1.47
N MET A 349 -3.42 17.50 0.53
CA MET A 349 -2.69 16.25 0.79
C MET A 349 -1.19 16.54 0.79
N ILE A 350 -0.48 16.01 1.78
CA ILE A 350 0.97 16.14 1.85
C ILE A 350 1.67 14.80 1.69
N THR A 351 2.65 14.74 0.80
CA THR A 351 3.63 13.64 0.78
C THR A 351 4.75 13.98 1.73
N VAL A 352 4.81 13.23 2.84
CA VAL A 352 5.81 13.42 3.89
C VAL A 352 7.01 12.51 3.66
N LEU A 353 8.17 12.95 4.14
CA LEU A 353 9.33 12.08 4.25
C LEU A 353 9.05 10.99 5.30
N GLY A 354 9.52 9.76 5.06
CA GLY A 354 9.14 8.61 5.87
C GLY A 354 9.35 8.74 7.38
N THR A 355 10.31 9.57 7.80
CA THR A 355 10.58 9.87 9.21
C THR A 355 9.55 10.79 9.86
N SER A 356 8.88 11.62 9.10
CA SER A 356 7.94 12.64 9.60
C SER A 356 6.68 12.01 10.18
N LEU A 357 6.18 10.92 9.59
CA LEU A 357 4.99 10.19 10.09
C LEU A 357 5.17 9.59 11.49
N GLN A 358 6.41 9.44 11.95
CA GLN A 358 6.74 8.88 13.26
C GLN A 358 6.97 9.95 14.32
N ASN A 359 6.90 11.22 13.93
CA ASN A 359 7.13 12.36 14.82
C ASN A 359 5.81 13.06 15.15
N LYS A 360 5.38 12.96 16.42
CA LYS A 360 4.12 13.57 16.90
C LYS A 360 4.10 15.09 16.76
N ASP A 361 5.25 15.75 16.89
CA ASP A 361 5.32 17.21 16.81
C ASP A 361 5.16 17.69 15.36
N ILE A 362 5.69 16.91 14.39
CA ILE A 362 5.47 17.19 12.97
C ILE A 362 4.00 16.96 12.59
N LEU A 363 3.39 15.88 13.06
CA LEU A 363 1.96 15.64 12.81
C LEU A 363 1.09 16.75 13.40
N ARG A 364 1.41 17.22 14.61
CA ARG A 364 0.73 18.38 15.23
C ARG A 364 0.94 19.66 14.43
N PHE A 365 2.17 19.89 13.94
CA PHE A 365 2.46 21.04 13.07
C PHE A 365 1.56 21.02 11.82
N PHE A 366 1.38 19.88 11.15
CA PHE A 366 0.48 19.78 10.01
C PHE A 366 -0.98 20.04 10.40
N GLN A 367 -1.45 19.50 11.53
CA GLN A 367 -2.82 19.73 12.02
C GLN A 367 -3.11 21.20 12.34
N GLU A 368 -2.13 21.92 12.87
CA GLU A 368 -2.25 23.32 13.29
C GLU A 368 -1.86 24.30 12.17
N SER A 369 -1.36 23.80 11.02
CA SER A 369 -0.90 24.61 9.91
C SER A 369 -2.06 25.29 9.18
N THR A 370 -1.76 26.45 8.58
CA THR A 370 -2.70 27.16 7.69
C THR A 370 -2.82 26.53 6.30
N TRP A 371 -2.12 25.43 6.03
CA TRP A 371 -2.12 24.75 4.76
C TRP A 371 -3.38 23.87 4.54
N ASN A 372 -4.26 23.82 5.53
CA ASN A 372 -5.47 22.99 5.49
C ASN A 372 -5.16 21.55 5.11
N VAL A 373 -4.14 20.98 5.77
CA VAL A 373 -3.76 19.56 5.56
C VAL A 373 -4.80 18.64 6.20
N VAL A 374 -5.25 17.64 5.47
CA VAL A 374 -6.30 16.70 5.89
C VAL A 374 -5.78 15.27 6.00
#